data_3eb57864b406f713840510daf7ccb730
#
_entry.id   3eb57864b406f713840510daf7ccb730
#
_cell.length_a   1.000
_cell.length_b   1.000
_cell.length_c   1.000
_cell.angle_alpha   90.00
_cell.angle_beta   90.00
_cell.angle_gamma   90.00
#
_symmetry.space_group_name_H-M   'P 1'
#
loop_
_entity.id
_entity.type
_entity.pdbx_description
1 polymer ?
#
loop_
_entity_poly.entity_id
_entity_poly.type
_entity_poly.pdbx_seq_one_letter_code
_entity_poly.pdbx_strand_id
1 'polypeptide(L)'
;PGRGTLMADLMRGTQCFTAFQDGLEEVALVEVSAVLREKQLEALRGSPLSLDRVKHYGSLEEVEDGDVPTLYIGHEFLDALPVHQFVKRDDAWREVLVDVADGEEEGGEEGEEGEEGEAGEERGGGGGARAFRLVVAPYETFALKTVLPARLRDLDEETRESLDAIEVSPAVIG
;
A
#
# COMPACT_ATOMS: atom_id res chain seq x y z
N PRO A 1 2.57 5.72 7.82
CA PRO A 1 2.16 7.00 8.49
C PRO A 1 2.23 8.23 7.57
N GLY A 2 2.74 8.11 6.33
CA GLY A 2 2.81 9.19 5.37
C GLY A 2 3.58 10.40 5.91
N ARG A 3 3.01 11.60 5.79
CA ARG A 3 3.64 12.85 6.27
C ARG A 3 3.43 13.13 7.77
N GLY A 4 2.77 12.25 8.52
CA GLY A 4 2.49 12.44 9.94
C GLY A 4 1.26 13.29 10.27
N THR A 5 0.51 13.75 9.28
CA THR A 5 -0.68 14.62 9.47
C THR A 5 -1.74 13.94 10.32
N LEU A 6 -2.09 12.69 10.01
CA LEU A 6 -3.10 11.94 10.77
C LEU A 6 -2.71 11.82 12.25
N MET A 7 -1.45 11.49 12.54
CA MET A 7 -0.98 11.39 13.91
C MET A 7 -0.98 12.75 14.63
N ALA A 8 -0.56 13.81 13.94
CA ALA A 8 -0.61 15.16 14.50
C ALA A 8 -2.06 15.61 14.78
N ASP A 9 -3.01 15.29 13.89
CA ASP A 9 -4.44 15.59 14.10
C ASP A 9 -5.02 14.77 15.24
N LEU A 10 -4.65 13.49 15.35
CA LEU A 10 -5.06 12.62 16.45
C LEU A 10 -4.58 13.18 17.79
N MET A 11 -3.33 13.61 17.89
CA MET A 11 -2.78 14.21 19.11
C MET A 11 -3.48 15.52 19.46
N ARG A 12 -3.80 16.36 18.46
CA ARG A 12 -4.59 17.58 18.69
C ARG A 12 -6.02 17.27 19.10
N GLY A 13 -6.67 16.32 18.46
CA GLY A 13 -8.05 15.92 18.76
C GLY A 13 -8.23 15.28 20.13
N THR A 14 -7.21 14.60 20.62
CA THR A 14 -7.24 13.90 21.92
C THR A 14 -6.71 14.73 23.09
N GLN A 15 -6.24 15.96 22.87
CA GLN A 15 -5.64 16.78 23.92
C GLN A 15 -6.59 17.07 25.12
N CYS A 16 -7.91 17.01 24.93
CA CYS A 16 -8.89 17.18 26.00
C CYS A 16 -9.04 15.92 26.88
N PHE A 17 -8.51 14.78 26.46
CA PHE A 17 -8.53 13.53 27.23
C PHE A 17 -7.25 13.40 28.05
N THR A 18 -7.19 14.07 29.22
CA THR A 18 -5.97 14.15 30.04
C THR A 18 -5.45 12.78 30.42
N ALA A 19 -6.32 11.85 30.83
CA ALA A 19 -5.92 10.49 31.19
C ALA A 19 -5.24 9.74 30.01
N PHE A 20 -5.68 9.98 28.78
CA PHE A 20 -5.03 9.43 27.59
C PHE A 20 -3.64 10.06 27.37
N GLN A 21 -3.55 11.39 27.48
CA GLN A 21 -2.28 12.10 27.27
C GLN A 21 -1.26 11.75 28.37
N ASP A 22 -1.71 11.61 29.60
CA ASP A 22 -0.84 11.24 30.74
C ASP A 22 -0.37 9.78 30.65
N GLY A 23 -1.23 8.88 30.17
CA GLY A 23 -0.93 7.47 29.98
C GLY A 23 -0.19 7.12 28.68
N LEU A 24 -0.06 8.06 27.74
CA LEU A 24 0.64 7.83 26.48
C LEU A 24 2.16 7.77 26.72
N GLU A 25 2.73 6.59 26.66
CA GLU A 25 4.16 6.38 26.85
C GLU A 25 4.97 6.61 25.58
N GLU A 26 4.50 6.07 24.46
CA GLU A 26 5.20 6.11 23.19
C GLU A 26 4.24 6.26 21.99
N VAL A 27 4.72 6.92 20.96
CA VAL A 27 4.14 6.91 19.61
C VAL A 27 5.14 6.25 18.67
N ALA A 28 4.89 4.99 18.34
CA ALA A 28 5.69 4.22 17.40
C ALA A 28 5.24 4.52 15.97
N LEU A 29 6.14 5.02 15.14
CA LEU A 29 5.91 5.26 13.71
C LEU A 29 6.73 4.27 12.89
N VAL A 30 6.07 3.30 12.28
CA VAL A 30 6.71 2.35 11.36
C VAL A 30 6.82 3.00 9.99
N GLU A 31 8.04 3.38 9.60
CA GLU A 31 8.33 4.11 8.36
C GLU A 31 9.76 3.84 7.91
N VAL A 32 9.95 3.40 6.68
CA VAL A 32 11.28 3.10 6.12
C VAL A 32 11.97 4.30 5.48
N SER A 33 11.18 5.28 5.03
CA SER A 33 11.70 6.47 4.34
C SER A 33 12.26 7.50 5.32
N ALA A 34 13.57 7.76 5.29
CA ALA A 34 14.20 8.79 6.10
C ALA A 34 13.59 10.17 5.86
N VAL A 35 13.24 10.50 4.62
CA VAL A 35 12.61 11.78 4.25
C VAL A 35 11.22 11.91 4.88
N LEU A 36 10.44 10.82 4.92
CA LEU A 36 9.12 10.85 5.56
C LEU A 36 9.24 10.92 7.09
N ARG A 37 10.22 10.26 7.70
CA ARG A 37 10.51 10.39 9.15
C ARG A 37 10.74 11.85 9.55
N GLU A 38 11.53 12.60 8.80
CA GLU A 38 11.76 14.03 9.04
C GLU A 38 10.47 14.84 8.94
N LYS A 39 9.66 14.62 7.90
CA LYS A 39 8.36 15.30 7.72
C LYS A 39 7.37 14.96 8.83
N GLN A 40 7.37 13.74 9.33
CA GLN A 40 6.55 13.31 10.46
C GLN A 40 6.92 14.06 11.73
N LEU A 41 8.21 14.17 12.04
CA LEU A 41 8.68 14.96 13.18
C LEU A 41 8.33 16.44 13.03
N GLU A 42 8.42 17.00 11.83
CA GLU A 42 8.02 18.38 11.55
C GLU A 42 6.52 18.59 11.80
N ALA A 43 5.67 17.70 11.31
CA ALA A 43 4.23 17.76 11.53
C ALA A 43 3.86 17.63 13.03
N LEU A 44 4.56 16.76 13.75
CA LEU A 44 4.32 16.52 15.17
C LEU A 44 4.81 17.65 16.09
N ARG A 45 5.78 18.49 15.67
CA ARG A 45 6.20 19.68 16.42
C ARG A 45 5.05 20.66 16.67
N GLY A 46 4.05 20.68 15.82
CA GLY A 46 2.84 21.51 15.95
C GLY A 46 1.72 20.88 16.77
N SER A 47 1.94 19.69 17.36
CA SER A 47 0.98 18.97 18.19
C SER A 47 1.35 19.07 19.68
N PRO A 48 0.42 18.76 20.61
CA PRO A 48 0.72 18.73 22.05
C PRO A 48 1.62 17.56 22.47
N LEU A 49 1.97 16.66 21.56
CA LEU A 49 2.83 15.51 21.81
C LEU A 49 4.28 15.95 22.04
N SER A 50 4.91 15.46 23.12
CA SER A 50 6.35 15.60 23.31
C SER A 50 7.12 14.70 22.35
N LEU A 51 8.07 15.26 21.59
CA LEU A 51 8.81 14.52 20.56
C LEU A 51 9.75 13.43 21.13
N ASP A 52 10.11 13.49 22.40
CA ASP A 52 10.87 12.44 23.08
C ASP A 52 10.08 11.12 23.23
N ARG A 53 8.76 11.19 23.11
CA ARG A 53 7.88 10.00 23.06
C ARG A 53 7.74 9.41 21.66
N VAL A 54 8.25 10.07 20.61
CA VAL A 54 8.13 9.60 19.23
C VAL A 54 9.33 8.74 18.85
N LYS A 55 9.08 7.51 18.46
CA LYS A 55 10.11 6.61 17.94
C LYS A 55 9.77 6.17 16.52
N HIS A 56 10.80 5.99 15.69
CA HIS A 56 10.68 5.45 14.35
C HIS A 56 11.27 4.06 14.27
N TYR A 57 10.52 3.16 13.64
CA TYR A 57 10.90 1.78 13.40
C TYR A 57 10.94 1.51 11.89
N GLY A 58 11.72 0.55 11.46
CA GLY A 58 11.81 0.10 10.06
C GLY A 58 10.74 -0.92 9.72
N SER A 59 10.32 -1.71 10.70
CA SER A 59 9.27 -2.72 10.54
C SER A 59 8.44 -2.83 11.83
N LEU A 60 7.31 -3.55 11.76
CA LEU A 60 6.44 -3.75 12.91
C LEU A 60 7.10 -4.67 13.95
N GLU A 61 7.93 -5.61 13.51
CA GLU A 61 8.64 -6.57 14.37
C GLU A 61 9.70 -5.90 15.27
N GLU A 62 10.13 -4.67 14.91
CA GLU A 62 11.05 -3.88 15.72
C GLU A 62 10.34 -3.19 16.90
N VAL A 63 9.00 -3.11 16.85
CA VAL A 63 8.19 -2.54 17.95
C VAL A 63 8.06 -3.58 19.02
N GLU A 64 8.61 -3.29 20.21
CA GLU A 64 8.55 -4.22 21.33
C GLU A 64 7.10 -4.40 21.83
N ASP A 65 6.67 -5.65 21.96
CA ASP A 65 5.42 -5.98 22.63
C ASP A 65 5.62 -5.78 24.14
N GLY A 66 5.00 -4.74 24.67
CA GLY A 66 5.02 -4.43 26.10
C GLY A 66 3.75 -4.89 26.82
N ASP A 67 3.78 -4.86 28.15
CA ASP A 67 2.60 -5.12 29.00
C ASP A 67 1.60 -3.94 29.03
N VAL A 68 1.79 -2.95 28.16
CA VAL A 68 0.94 -1.75 28.08
C VAL A 68 -0.09 -1.89 26.95
N PRO A 69 -1.32 -1.38 27.13
CA PRO A 69 -2.32 -1.37 26.07
C PRO A 69 -1.82 -0.62 24.86
N THR A 70 -1.82 -1.28 23.69
CA THR A 70 -1.33 -0.72 22.43
C THR A 70 -2.47 -0.54 21.42
N LEU A 71 -2.52 0.64 20.79
CA LEU A 71 -3.45 0.94 19.71
C LEU A 71 -2.71 0.95 18.38
N TYR A 72 -3.04 -0.01 17.51
CA TYR A 72 -2.51 -0.09 16.15
C TYR A 72 -3.40 0.68 15.18
N ILE A 73 -2.81 1.61 14.42
CA ILE A 73 -3.52 2.43 13.44
C ILE A 73 -2.90 2.21 12.06
N GLY A 74 -3.63 1.50 11.20
CA GLY A 74 -3.27 1.27 9.79
C GLY A 74 -4.28 1.93 8.86
N HIS A 75 -4.17 3.23 8.65
CA HIS A 75 -5.07 3.98 7.75
C HIS A 75 -4.54 3.94 6.32
N GLU A 76 -5.31 3.35 5.40
CA GLU A 76 -4.97 3.16 3.98
C GLU A 76 -3.55 2.56 3.79
N PHE A 77 -3.16 1.71 4.72
CA PHE A 77 -1.81 1.14 4.75
C PHE A 77 -1.66 0.00 3.74
N LEU A 78 -2.69 -0.84 3.62
CA LEU A 78 -2.64 -2.03 2.76
C LEU A 78 -2.54 -1.65 1.27
N ASP A 79 -3.18 -0.57 0.86
CA ASP A 79 -3.17 -0.08 -0.53
C ASP A 79 -1.80 0.42 -0.99
N ALA A 80 -0.92 0.74 -0.03
CA ALA A 80 0.45 1.19 -0.31
C ALA A 80 1.47 0.03 -0.38
N LEU A 81 1.06 -1.19 -0.06
CA LEU A 81 1.95 -2.35 -0.10
C LEU A 81 2.08 -2.87 -1.52
N PRO A 82 3.28 -3.33 -1.92
CA PRO A 82 3.45 -3.99 -3.20
C PRO A 82 2.63 -5.29 -3.25
N VAL A 83 1.94 -5.52 -4.36
CA VAL A 83 1.11 -6.71 -4.55
C VAL A 83 1.52 -7.47 -5.81
N HIS A 84 1.35 -8.77 -5.78
CA HIS A 84 1.30 -9.63 -6.96
C HIS A 84 -0.17 -9.89 -7.28
N GLN A 85 -0.58 -9.64 -8.51
CA GLN A 85 -1.92 -9.98 -9.00
C GLN A 85 -1.86 -11.29 -9.79
N PHE A 86 -2.76 -12.21 -9.48
CA PHE A 86 -2.91 -13.46 -10.20
C PHE A 86 -4.33 -13.60 -10.71
N VAL A 87 -4.47 -14.10 -11.93
CA VAL A 87 -5.76 -14.38 -12.56
C VAL A 87 -5.79 -15.82 -13.09
N LYS A 88 -6.97 -16.42 -13.06
CA LYS A 88 -7.19 -17.74 -13.64
C LYS A 88 -7.50 -17.59 -15.12
N ARG A 89 -6.74 -18.26 -15.98
CA ARG A 89 -6.96 -18.34 -17.42
C ARG A 89 -6.79 -19.77 -17.88
N ASP A 90 -7.80 -20.28 -18.58
CA ASP A 90 -7.79 -21.66 -19.08
C ASP A 90 -7.47 -22.70 -17.97
N ASP A 91 -8.13 -22.57 -16.83
CA ASP A 91 -7.94 -23.35 -15.60
C ASP A 91 -6.54 -23.28 -14.96
N ALA A 92 -5.68 -22.37 -15.42
CA ALA A 92 -4.36 -22.18 -14.87
C ALA A 92 -4.19 -20.74 -14.32
N TRP A 93 -3.52 -20.63 -13.18
CA TRP A 93 -3.14 -19.34 -12.64
C TRP A 93 -2.02 -18.70 -13.44
N ARG A 94 -2.12 -17.38 -13.66
CA ARG A 94 -1.12 -16.54 -14.31
C ARG A 94 -0.93 -15.26 -13.52
N GLU A 95 0.28 -14.74 -13.50
CA GLU A 95 0.55 -13.44 -12.89
C GLU A 95 0.24 -12.32 -13.89
N VAL A 96 -0.34 -11.22 -13.39
CA VAL A 96 -0.54 -9.97 -14.14
C VAL A 96 0.65 -9.07 -13.88
N LEU A 97 1.29 -8.61 -14.93
CA LEU A 97 2.48 -7.77 -14.89
C LEU A 97 2.17 -6.40 -15.51
N VAL A 98 2.96 -5.40 -15.12
CA VAL A 98 2.97 -4.10 -15.78
C VAL A 98 4.05 -4.13 -16.86
N ASP A 99 3.65 -3.80 -18.08
CA ASP A 99 4.52 -3.67 -19.24
C ASP A 99 4.49 -2.24 -19.78
N VAL A 100 5.47 -1.88 -20.57
CA VAL A 100 5.52 -0.59 -21.26
C VAL A 100 5.13 -0.81 -22.71
N ALA A 101 4.04 -0.20 -23.16
CA ALA A 101 3.68 -0.18 -24.55
C ALA A 101 4.61 0.80 -25.29
N ASP A 102 5.41 0.30 -26.22
CA ASP A 102 6.05 1.17 -27.21
C ASP A 102 4.90 1.73 -28.08
N GLY A 103 4.80 3.07 -28.14
CA GLY A 103 3.68 3.75 -28.78
C GLY A 103 3.65 3.54 -30.32
N GLU A 104 3.05 2.44 -30.75
CA GLU A 104 2.44 2.29 -32.06
C GLU A 104 0.96 2.06 -31.82
N GLU A 105 0.16 3.00 -32.29
CA GLU A 105 -1.30 2.91 -32.29
C GLU A 105 -1.73 1.77 -33.20
N GLU A 106 -1.97 0.58 -32.66
CA GLU A 106 -2.85 -0.37 -33.32
C GLU A 106 -4.27 -0.10 -32.88
N GLY A 107 -5.10 0.36 -33.83
CA GLY A 107 -6.52 0.59 -33.64
C GLY A 107 -7.23 -0.66 -33.14
N GLY A 108 -7.76 -0.58 -31.94
CA GLY A 108 -8.63 -1.57 -31.31
C GLY A 108 -9.97 -0.94 -31.00
N GLU A 109 -10.98 -1.51 -31.54
CA GLU A 109 -12.43 -1.33 -31.51
C GLU A 109 -13.00 -0.52 -30.34
N GLU A 110 -13.93 0.36 -30.73
CA GLU A 110 -14.78 1.21 -29.90
C GLU A 110 -15.52 0.42 -28.83
N GLY A 111 -15.22 0.72 -27.57
CA GLY A 111 -15.96 0.31 -26.39
C GLY A 111 -16.44 1.55 -25.67
N GLU A 112 -17.73 1.74 -25.70
CA GLU A 112 -18.69 2.62 -25.06
C GLU A 112 -18.21 3.71 -24.06
N GLU A 113 -18.79 4.88 -24.30
CA GLU A 113 -18.72 6.18 -23.65
C GLU A 113 -18.81 6.11 -22.09
N GLY A 114 -17.84 6.69 -21.42
CA GLY A 114 -17.82 7.01 -19.99
C GLY A 114 -17.28 8.41 -19.76
N GLU A 115 -18.09 9.24 -19.20
CA GLU A 115 -18.14 10.64 -18.86
C GLU A 115 -16.82 11.45 -18.70
N GLU A 116 -16.91 12.68 -19.18
CA GLU A 116 -15.95 13.77 -19.22
C GLU A 116 -15.36 14.14 -17.84
N GLY A 117 -14.04 14.11 -17.72
CA GLY A 117 -13.25 14.70 -16.63
C GLY A 117 -12.25 15.71 -17.18
N GLU A 118 -12.28 16.93 -16.67
CA GLU A 118 -11.68 18.16 -17.13
C GLU A 118 -10.16 18.12 -17.44
N ALA A 119 -9.82 18.94 -18.44
CA ALA A 119 -8.50 19.16 -19.03
C ALA A 119 -7.45 19.70 -18.03
N GLY A 120 -6.31 19.02 -17.95
CA GLY A 120 -5.06 19.54 -17.39
C GLY A 120 -4.04 19.79 -18.49
N GLU A 121 -3.40 20.95 -18.44
CA GLU A 121 -2.56 21.62 -19.41
C GLU A 121 -1.46 20.75 -20.06
N GLU A 122 -1.38 20.85 -21.38
CA GLU A 122 -0.28 20.35 -22.22
C GLU A 122 1.05 21.05 -21.89
N ARG A 123 2.09 20.27 -21.56
CA ARG A 123 3.48 20.68 -21.72
C ARG A 123 4.13 19.83 -22.79
N GLY A 124 4.41 20.48 -23.93
CA GLY A 124 5.06 19.88 -25.08
C GLY A 124 6.48 19.41 -24.77
N GLY A 125 6.79 18.20 -25.22
CA GLY A 125 8.10 17.59 -25.30
C GLY A 125 7.98 16.36 -26.18
N GLY A 126 8.41 16.44 -27.44
CA GLY A 126 8.35 15.38 -28.43
C GLY A 126 9.24 14.18 -28.05
N GLY A 127 8.64 13.18 -27.50
CA GLY A 127 9.10 11.81 -27.33
C GLY A 127 7.83 11.01 -27.11
N GLY A 128 7.54 9.99 -27.93
CA GLY A 128 6.35 9.18 -27.84
C GLY A 128 6.09 8.78 -26.38
N ALA A 129 4.94 9.15 -25.86
CA ALA A 129 4.56 8.85 -24.48
C ALA A 129 4.47 7.33 -24.33
N ARG A 130 5.40 6.74 -23.58
CA ARG A 130 5.33 5.32 -23.20
C ARG A 130 4.16 5.15 -22.24
N ALA A 131 3.16 4.39 -22.63
CA ALA A 131 2.03 4.05 -21.77
C ALA A 131 2.32 2.75 -21.01
N PHE A 132 1.86 2.67 -19.75
CA PHE A 132 1.84 1.40 -19.03
C PHE A 132 0.59 0.60 -19.42
N ARG A 133 0.77 -0.71 -19.55
CA ARG A 133 -0.33 -1.65 -19.77
C ARG A 133 -0.20 -2.85 -18.84
N LEU A 134 -1.34 -3.45 -18.50
CA LEU A 134 -1.35 -4.72 -17.78
C LEU A 134 -1.28 -5.86 -18.80
N VAL A 135 -0.43 -6.83 -18.53
CA VAL A 135 -0.25 -8.02 -19.36
C VAL A 135 -0.30 -9.28 -18.50
N VAL A 136 -0.92 -10.32 -19.00
CA VAL A 136 -0.86 -11.64 -18.36
C VAL A 136 0.45 -12.32 -18.77
N ALA A 137 1.24 -12.75 -17.80
CA ALA A 137 2.51 -13.40 -18.06
C ALA A 137 2.30 -14.69 -18.90
N PRO A 138 3.00 -14.84 -20.04
CA PRO A 138 2.85 -16.03 -20.89
C PRO A 138 3.61 -17.25 -20.33
N TYR A 139 4.35 -17.06 -19.23
CA TYR A 139 5.17 -18.07 -18.58
C TYR A 139 4.90 -18.09 -17.07
N GLU A 140 5.36 -19.13 -16.39
CA GLU A 140 5.31 -19.23 -14.95
C GLU A 140 6.36 -18.33 -14.29
N THR A 141 5.89 -17.32 -13.57
CA THR A 141 6.76 -16.39 -12.84
C THR A 141 7.26 -17.02 -11.53
N PHE A 142 8.26 -16.38 -10.93
CA PHE A 142 8.74 -16.78 -9.59
C PHE A 142 7.64 -16.61 -8.53
N ALA A 143 6.90 -15.50 -8.57
CA ALA A 143 5.82 -15.24 -7.62
C ALA A 143 4.68 -16.24 -7.74
N LEU A 144 4.33 -16.66 -8.98
CA LEU A 144 3.35 -17.72 -9.20
C LEU A 144 3.75 -19.04 -8.52
N LYS A 145 5.04 -19.35 -8.47
CA LYS A 145 5.57 -20.60 -7.88
C LYS A 145 5.75 -20.55 -6.36
N THR A 146 5.96 -19.36 -5.81
CA THR A 146 6.33 -19.21 -4.39
C THR A 146 5.27 -18.50 -3.56
N VAL A 147 4.78 -17.36 -4.03
CA VAL A 147 3.85 -16.50 -3.29
C VAL A 147 2.44 -17.04 -3.34
N LEU A 148 1.92 -17.36 -4.53
CA LEU A 148 0.54 -17.83 -4.68
C LEU A 148 0.26 -19.13 -3.94
N PRO A 149 1.09 -20.20 -4.02
CA PRO A 149 0.83 -21.44 -3.29
C PRO A 149 0.86 -21.29 -1.77
N ALA A 150 1.68 -20.37 -1.25
CA ALA A 150 1.68 -20.05 0.17
C ALA A 150 0.33 -19.49 0.59
N ARG A 151 -0.20 -18.51 -0.15
CA ARG A 151 -1.48 -17.90 0.15
C ARG A 151 -2.67 -18.84 -0.03
N LEU A 152 -2.69 -19.63 -1.10
CA LEU A 152 -3.78 -20.57 -1.36
C LEU A 152 -3.91 -21.67 -0.28
N ARG A 153 -2.83 -21.99 0.43
CA ARG A 153 -2.88 -22.96 1.55
C ARG A 153 -3.69 -22.45 2.74
N ASP A 154 -3.73 -21.14 2.94
CA ASP A 154 -4.42 -20.51 4.07
C ASP A 154 -5.93 -20.36 3.83
N LEU A 155 -6.39 -20.62 2.59
CA LEU A 155 -7.78 -20.52 2.20
C LEU A 155 -8.46 -21.90 2.29
N ASP A 156 -9.74 -21.93 2.69
CA ASP A 156 -10.58 -23.11 2.61
C ASP A 156 -10.83 -23.52 1.14
N GLU A 157 -11.29 -24.76 0.93
CA GLU A 157 -11.45 -25.33 -0.40
C GLU A 157 -12.51 -24.60 -1.23
N GLU A 158 -13.65 -24.24 -0.63
CA GLU A 158 -14.75 -23.54 -1.29
C GLU A 158 -14.31 -22.16 -1.80
N THR A 159 -13.63 -21.38 -0.95
CA THR A 159 -13.05 -20.10 -1.33
C THR A 159 -12.04 -20.26 -2.46
N ARG A 160 -11.14 -21.23 -2.36
CA ARG A 160 -10.09 -21.49 -3.36
C ARG A 160 -10.65 -21.86 -4.74
N GLU A 161 -11.73 -22.63 -4.79
CA GLU A 161 -12.40 -23.02 -6.04
C GLU A 161 -13.16 -21.87 -6.68
N SER A 162 -13.73 -20.98 -5.87
CA SER A 162 -14.52 -19.83 -6.35
C SER A 162 -13.69 -18.66 -6.85
N LEU A 163 -12.36 -18.64 -6.59
CA LEU A 163 -11.50 -17.53 -6.99
C LEU A 163 -11.11 -17.59 -8.46
N ASP A 164 -11.37 -16.50 -9.19
CA ASP A 164 -10.88 -16.25 -10.54
C ASP A 164 -9.71 -15.26 -10.58
N ALA A 165 -9.54 -14.48 -9.52
CA ALA A 165 -8.43 -13.54 -9.33
C ALA A 165 -8.09 -13.41 -7.85
N ILE A 166 -6.83 -13.08 -7.55
CA ILE A 166 -6.35 -12.81 -6.20
C ILE A 166 -5.19 -11.82 -6.22
N GLU A 167 -5.17 -10.92 -5.26
CA GLU A 167 -4.03 -10.07 -4.96
C GLU A 167 -3.33 -10.56 -3.69
N VAL A 168 -2.02 -10.64 -3.75
CA VAL A 168 -1.20 -11.13 -2.64
C VAL A 168 -0.05 -10.18 -2.40
N SER A 169 0.03 -9.62 -1.19
CA SER A 169 1.18 -8.87 -0.74
C SER A 169 2.17 -9.77 -0.01
N PRO A 170 3.43 -9.88 -0.48
CA PRO A 170 4.46 -10.64 0.23
C PRO A 170 4.76 -10.05 1.63
N ALA A 171 4.52 -8.75 1.81
CA ALA A 171 4.75 -8.05 3.08
C ALA A 171 3.71 -8.39 4.18
N VAL A 172 2.60 -9.05 3.81
CA VAL A 172 1.52 -9.44 4.75
C VAL A 172 1.52 -10.95 5.00
N ILE A 173 2.34 -11.70 4.25
CA ILE A 173 2.53 -13.14 4.48
C ILE A 173 3.66 -13.27 5.52
N GLY A 174 3.31 -13.29 6.79
CA GLY A 174 4.20 -13.57 7.90
C GLY A 174 3.95 -14.96 8.45
#